data_81a9c009ef82cef7abcb4078277ac34a
#
_entry.id   81a9c009ef82cef7abcb4078277ac34a
#
_cell.length_a   1.000
_cell.length_b   1.000
_cell.length_c   1.000
_cell.angle_alpha   90.00
_cell.angle_beta   90.00
_cell.angle_gamma   90.00
#
_symmetry.space_group_name_H-M   'P 1'
#
loop_
_entity.id
_entity.type
_entity.pdbx_description
1 polymer ?
#
loop_
_entity_poly.entity_id
_entity_poly.type
_entity_poly.pdbx_seq_one_letter_code
_entity_poly.pdbx_strand_id
1 'polypeptide(L)'
;MKMTERALQLVRARTPFVHATVVRAQQPTSAHAGDEAILLQDGTIEGFVGGQCAQNSVRKAALGALQSNESVLLRVLPDGDLHFPEAPGAAVVVNPCLSGGALEIFLEPQIPPPLVQICGATPIADALADMCDLVGFAVRRSTAGADSLESPADTTAMVIASHGGPEAELIRIALDAGVGYIGLVASKIRGASILDELELTDAERAHVRTPVGLPIGAKTSAEIAVSIVAEVIQAIRKGGLAVPARPAGVVFEAIDPVCGMSVTVGPDTPHLTVDDVDYWFCGSGCRKSFAATQAGS
;
A
#
# COMPACT_ATOMS: atom_id res chain seq x y z
N MET A 1 -11.82 11.08 17.59
CA MET A 1 -12.35 10.39 16.39
C MET A 1 -12.33 8.90 16.67
N LYS A 2 -13.39 8.16 16.36
CA LYS A 2 -13.41 6.70 16.54
C LYS A 2 -12.51 6.06 15.50
N MET A 3 -11.81 4.94 15.83
CA MET A 3 -10.94 4.24 14.89
C MET A 3 -11.67 3.83 13.61
N THR A 4 -12.92 3.38 13.73
CA THR A 4 -13.79 3.06 12.59
C THR A 4 -14.01 4.24 11.62
N GLU A 5 -14.20 5.46 12.14
CA GLU A 5 -14.38 6.67 11.31
C GLU A 5 -13.08 7.01 10.57
N ARG A 6 -11.94 6.85 11.25
CA ARG A 6 -10.63 7.08 10.66
C ARG A 6 -10.32 6.06 9.57
N ALA A 7 -10.58 4.78 9.81
CA ALA A 7 -10.44 3.72 8.83
C ALA A 7 -11.27 4.00 7.56
N LEU A 8 -12.54 4.42 7.72
CA LEU A 8 -13.40 4.79 6.58
C LEU A 8 -12.85 5.99 5.80
N GLN A 9 -12.27 6.99 6.48
CA GLN A 9 -11.60 8.12 5.80
C GLN A 9 -10.43 7.64 4.95
N LEU A 10 -9.56 6.78 5.48
CA LEU A 10 -8.40 6.24 4.77
C LEU A 10 -8.82 5.38 3.58
N VAL A 11 -9.85 4.55 3.73
CA VAL A 11 -10.42 3.77 2.62
C VAL A 11 -10.91 4.70 1.50
N ARG A 12 -11.66 5.75 1.84
CA ARG A 12 -12.15 6.75 0.86
C ARG A 12 -11.01 7.52 0.20
N ALA A 13 -9.97 7.84 0.95
CA ALA A 13 -8.77 8.51 0.45
C ALA A 13 -7.82 7.55 -0.30
N ARG A 14 -8.18 6.27 -0.44
CA ARG A 14 -7.35 5.21 -1.04
C ARG A 14 -5.95 5.13 -0.42
N THR A 15 -5.84 5.43 0.88
CA THR A 15 -4.60 5.38 1.63
C THR A 15 -4.47 4.01 2.29
N PRO A 16 -3.42 3.21 2.00
CA PRO A 16 -3.21 1.94 2.66
C PRO A 16 -2.83 2.13 4.12
N PHE A 17 -3.32 1.21 4.95
CA PHE A 17 -3.03 1.18 6.38
C PHE A 17 -3.15 -0.24 6.93
N VAL A 18 -2.67 -0.45 8.17
CA VAL A 18 -2.95 -1.67 8.93
C VAL A 18 -3.90 -1.34 10.06
N HIS A 19 -4.97 -2.11 10.17
CA HIS A 19 -5.81 -2.13 11.36
C HIS A 19 -5.21 -3.13 12.36
N ALA A 20 -4.82 -2.65 13.52
CA ALA A 20 -4.23 -3.45 14.58
C ALA A 20 -5.23 -3.59 15.72
N THR A 21 -5.51 -4.82 16.16
CA THR A 21 -6.43 -5.10 17.27
C THR A 21 -5.73 -5.97 18.30
N VAL A 22 -5.71 -5.54 19.55
CA VAL A 22 -5.22 -6.39 20.67
C VAL A 22 -6.25 -7.49 20.94
N VAL A 23 -5.90 -8.73 20.61
CA VAL A 23 -6.77 -9.89 20.82
C VAL A 23 -6.57 -10.55 22.18
N ARG A 24 -5.37 -10.39 22.76
CA ARG A 24 -5.05 -10.85 24.11
C ARG A 24 -4.00 -9.96 24.76
N ALA A 25 -4.19 -9.69 26.04
CA ALA A 25 -3.25 -8.96 26.87
C ALA A 25 -3.05 -9.70 28.20
N GLN A 26 -1.79 -9.91 28.59
CA GLN A 26 -1.42 -10.55 29.86
C GLN A 26 -0.59 -9.58 30.70
N GLN A 27 -1.04 -9.36 31.93
CA GLN A 27 -0.41 -8.41 32.86
C GLN A 27 1.05 -8.82 33.21
N PRO A 28 1.91 -7.83 33.49
CA PRO A 28 1.63 -6.40 33.54
C PRO A 28 1.73 -5.74 32.15
N THR A 29 0.64 -5.17 31.65
CA THR A 29 0.59 -4.37 30.42
C THR A 29 -0.44 -3.27 30.54
N SER A 30 -0.22 -2.16 29.83
CA SER A 30 -1.17 -1.07 29.76
C SER A 30 -2.26 -1.28 28.69
N ALA A 31 -2.08 -2.26 27.81
CA ALA A 31 -3.06 -2.58 26.78
C ALA A 31 -4.08 -3.61 27.28
N HIS A 32 -5.28 -3.56 26.68
CA HIS A 32 -6.38 -4.47 26.96
C HIS A 32 -6.89 -5.11 25.69
N ALA A 33 -7.46 -6.32 25.81
CA ALA A 33 -8.13 -6.94 24.66
C ALA A 33 -9.25 -6.02 24.15
N GLY A 34 -9.26 -5.78 22.83
CA GLY A 34 -10.17 -4.83 22.17
C GLY A 34 -9.58 -3.43 21.94
N ASP A 35 -8.39 -3.13 22.46
CA ASP A 35 -7.69 -1.90 22.09
C ASP A 35 -7.28 -1.95 20.60
N GLU A 36 -7.40 -0.79 19.93
CA GLU A 36 -7.20 -0.70 18.49
C GLU A 36 -6.24 0.44 18.12
N ALA A 37 -5.52 0.25 17.01
CA ALA A 37 -4.73 1.29 16.37
C ALA A 37 -4.77 1.15 14.84
N ILE A 38 -4.49 2.26 14.16
CA ILE A 38 -4.22 2.32 12.72
C ILE A 38 -2.74 2.65 12.54
N LEU A 39 -2.08 1.87 11.68
CA LEU A 39 -0.69 2.12 11.30
C LEU A 39 -0.61 2.54 9.84
N LEU A 40 -0.02 3.69 9.59
CA LEU A 40 0.18 4.25 8.26
C LEU A 40 1.50 3.76 7.64
N GLN A 41 1.66 3.99 6.33
CA GLN A 41 2.86 3.58 5.57
C GLN A 41 4.16 4.23 6.05
N ASP A 42 4.08 5.44 6.62
CA ASP A 42 5.21 6.17 7.18
C ASP A 42 5.60 5.70 8.59
N GLY A 43 4.90 4.68 9.10
CA GLY A 43 5.11 4.14 10.44
C GLY A 43 4.38 4.89 11.55
N THR A 44 3.56 5.90 11.23
CA THR A 44 2.71 6.58 12.22
C THR A 44 1.70 5.61 12.82
N ILE A 45 1.52 5.66 14.15
CA ILE A 45 0.54 4.87 14.89
C ILE A 45 -0.52 5.82 15.45
N GLU A 46 -1.75 5.67 15.00
CA GLU A 46 -2.91 6.37 15.52
C GLU A 46 -3.73 5.40 16.40
N GLY A 47 -3.90 5.69 17.68
CA GLY A 47 -4.59 4.82 18.65
C GLY A 47 -3.63 4.18 19.65
N PHE A 48 -3.99 3.02 20.20
CA PHE A 48 -3.22 2.40 21.27
C PHE A 48 -3.26 0.86 21.23
N VAL A 49 -2.10 0.23 21.17
CA VAL A 49 -1.93 -1.23 21.19
C VAL A 49 -0.79 -1.67 22.12
N GLY A 50 -0.41 -0.80 23.06
CA GLY A 50 0.65 -1.06 24.03
C GLY A 50 1.63 0.11 24.19
N GLY A 51 2.55 0.01 25.15
CA GLY A 51 3.59 0.99 25.41
C GLY A 51 4.64 1.08 24.29
N GLN A 52 5.56 2.05 24.37
CA GLN A 52 6.55 2.36 23.34
C GLN A 52 7.36 1.15 22.85
N CYS A 53 7.75 0.25 23.75
CA CYS A 53 8.50 -0.95 23.36
C CYS A 53 7.66 -1.89 22.48
N ALA A 54 6.38 -2.08 22.79
CA ALA A 54 5.47 -2.87 21.95
C ALA A 54 5.20 -2.19 20.62
N GLN A 55 5.05 -0.87 20.60
CA GLN A 55 4.81 -0.08 19.38
C GLN A 55 5.90 -0.28 18.32
N ASN A 56 7.19 -0.40 18.72
CA ASN A 56 8.26 -0.66 17.77
C ASN A 56 8.09 -2.02 17.07
N SER A 57 7.77 -3.08 17.82
CA SER A 57 7.52 -4.40 17.28
C SER A 57 6.28 -4.43 16.37
N VAL A 58 5.22 -3.72 16.79
CA VAL A 58 3.98 -3.58 16.03
C VAL A 58 4.22 -2.81 14.73
N ARG A 59 4.98 -1.71 14.76
CA ARG A 59 5.35 -0.92 13.58
C ARG A 59 6.07 -1.77 12.54
N LYS A 60 7.11 -2.50 12.95
CA LYS A 60 7.86 -3.39 12.06
C LYS A 60 6.97 -4.46 11.42
N ALA A 61 6.18 -5.16 12.22
CA ALA A 61 5.29 -6.22 11.75
C ALA A 61 4.18 -5.66 10.82
N ALA A 62 3.61 -4.50 11.14
CA ALA A 62 2.57 -3.86 10.33
C ALA A 62 3.09 -3.41 8.97
N LEU A 63 4.28 -2.79 8.90
CA LEU A 63 4.91 -2.42 7.64
C LEU A 63 5.20 -3.66 6.78
N GLY A 64 5.64 -4.77 7.39
CA GLY A 64 5.77 -6.06 6.71
C GLY A 64 4.44 -6.60 6.18
N ALA A 65 3.36 -6.53 6.97
CA ALA A 65 2.01 -6.94 6.57
C ALA A 65 1.48 -6.10 5.39
N LEU A 66 1.75 -4.79 5.36
CA LEU A 66 1.42 -3.93 4.21
C LEU A 66 2.16 -4.36 2.94
N GLN A 67 3.45 -4.70 3.05
CA GLN A 67 4.26 -5.12 1.90
C GLN A 67 3.81 -6.47 1.33
N SER A 68 3.56 -7.47 2.20
CA SER A 68 3.10 -8.79 1.77
C SER A 68 1.62 -8.83 1.40
N ASN A 69 0.83 -7.87 1.89
CA ASN A 69 -0.65 -7.88 1.85
C ASN A 69 -1.23 -9.13 2.53
N GLU A 70 -0.61 -9.54 3.64
CA GLU A 70 -1.03 -10.69 4.43
C GLU A 70 -1.29 -10.28 5.87
N SER A 71 -2.39 -10.78 6.45
CA SER A 71 -2.70 -10.56 7.86
C SER A 71 -1.71 -11.34 8.75
N VAL A 72 -1.32 -10.74 9.86
CA VAL A 72 -0.33 -11.30 10.78
C VAL A 72 -0.88 -11.32 12.20
N LEU A 73 -0.79 -12.45 12.89
CA LEU A 73 -0.94 -12.51 14.33
C LEU A 73 0.44 -12.29 14.98
N LEU A 74 0.65 -11.10 15.53
CA LEU A 74 1.90 -10.73 16.20
C LEU A 74 1.81 -11.08 17.69
N ARG A 75 2.81 -11.77 18.19
CA ARG A 75 3.02 -12.05 19.62
C ARG A 75 4.21 -11.27 20.12
N VAL A 76 3.98 -10.38 21.05
CA VAL A 76 5.04 -9.64 21.76
C VAL A 76 5.17 -10.27 23.14
N LEU A 77 6.27 -10.98 23.37
CA LEU A 77 6.53 -11.70 24.61
C LEU A 77 7.68 -11.02 25.38
N PRO A 78 7.63 -10.97 26.72
CA PRO A 78 8.78 -10.58 27.52
C PRO A 78 9.86 -11.68 27.47
N ASP A 79 11.07 -11.34 27.92
CA ASP A 79 12.11 -12.34 28.16
C ASP A 79 11.70 -13.19 29.38
N GLY A 80 11.52 -14.52 29.18
CA GLY A 80 11.11 -15.45 30.24
C GLY A 80 9.97 -16.41 29.86
N ASP A 81 9.40 -17.11 30.87
CA ASP A 81 8.50 -18.27 30.75
C ASP A 81 7.01 -17.92 30.42
N LEU A 82 6.69 -16.76 29.87
CA LEU A 82 5.32 -16.45 29.48
C LEU A 82 4.95 -17.13 28.16
N HIS A 83 4.03 -18.09 28.21
CA HIS A 83 3.57 -18.82 27.04
C HIS A 83 2.10 -18.53 26.73
N PHE A 84 1.81 -18.12 25.51
CA PHE A 84 0.47 -18.23 24.93
C PHE A 84 0.28 -19.64 24.34
N PRO A 85 -0.97 -20.13 24.24
CA PRO A 85 -1.25 -21.35 23.49
C PRO A 85 -0.62 -21.31 22.10
N GLU A 86 -0.15 -22.43 21.59
CA GLU A 86 0.41 -22.49 20.24
C GLU A 86 -0.56 -21.93 19.19
N ALA A 87 -0.05 -21.07 18.31
CA ALA A 87 -0.76 -20.58 17.14
C ALA A 87 0.18 -20.70 15.94
N PRO A 88 0.06 -21.76 15.14
CA PRO A 88 0.86 -21.94 13.94
C PRO A 88 0.74 -20.72 13.02
N GLY A 89 1.88 -20.22 12.54
CA GLY A 89 1.93 -19.04 11.67
C GLY A 89 1.94 -17.68 12.39
N ALA A 90 1.90 -17.64 13.73
CA ALA A 90 2.05 -16.39 14.47
C ALA A 90 3.51 -15.89 14.39
N ALA A 91 3.67 -14.58 14.13
CA ALA A 91 4.96 -13.91 14.24
C ALA A 91 5.28 -13.63 15.70
N VAL A 92 6.36 -14.20 16.21
CA VAL A 92 6.76 -14.06 17.63
C VAL A 92 7.94 -13.08 17.71
N VAL A 93 7.80 -12.08 18.56
CA VAL A 93 8.88 -11.14 18.91
C VAL A 93 9.08 -11.17 20.40
N VAL A 94 10.31 -11.49 20.82
CA VAL A 94 10.74 -11.36 22.21
C VAL A 94 11.16 -9.91 22.44
N ASN A 95 10.48 -9.24 23.36
CA ASN A 95 10.75 -7.86 23.73
C ASN A 95 11.23 -7.83 25.19
N PRO A 96 12.52 -7.63 25.44
CA PRO A 96 13.12 -7.63 26.79
C PRO A 96 12.71 -6.40 27.62
N CYS A 97 11.60 -5.79 27.34
CA CYS A 97 11.14 -4.60 28.05
C CYS A 97 10.79 -4.94 29.51
N LEU A 98 11.23 -4.11 30.43
CA LEU A 98 11.06 -4.25 31.88
C LEU A 98 9.61 -4.33 32.38
N SER A 99 8.61 -4.05 31.52
CA SER A 99 7.20 -4.12 31.86
C SER A 99 6.65 -5.54 32.03
N GLY A 100 7.30 -6.56 31.42
CA GLY A 100 7.03 -7.97 31.65
C GLY A 100 5.68 -8.51 31.15
N GLY A 101 4.85 -7.71 30.51
CA GLY A 101 3.56 -8.13 29.96
C GLY A 101 3.66 -8.77 28.58
N ALA A 102 2.69 -9.60 28.22
CA ALA A 102 2.60 -10.23 26.90
C ALA A 102 1.35 -9.79 26.14
N LEU A 103 1.48 -9.66 24.81
CA LEU A 103 0.42 -9.20 23.90
C LEU A 103 0.29 -10.13 22.70
N GLU A 104 -0.94 -10.40 22.30
CA GLU A 104 -1.26 -10.88 20.95
C GLU A 104 -2.05 -9.79 20.23
N ILE A 105 -1.58 -9.40 19.04
CA ILE A 105 -2.14 -8.32 18.25
C ILE A 105 -2.39 -8.84 16.83
N PHE A 106 -3.62 -8.75 16.37
CA PHE A 106 -3.98 -9.07 15.00
C PHE A 106 -3.75 -7.83 14.13
N LEU A 107 -2.96 -8.00 13.08
CA LEU A 107 -2.58 -6.97 12.11
C LEU A 107 -3.25 -7.30 10.79
N GLU A 108 -4.19 -6.47 10.36
CA GLU A 108 -4.94 -6.64 9.13
C GLU A 108 -4.63 -5.50 8.15
N PRO A 109 -3.88 -5.78 7.05
CA PRO A 109 -3.60 -4.76 6.04
C PRO A 109 -4.85 -4.42 5.24
N GLN A 110 -5.09 -3.13 5.07
CA GLN A 110 -6.17 -2.57 4.26
C GLN A 110 -5.54 -1.84 3.07
N ILE A 111 -5.43 -2.55 1.95
CA ILE A 111 -4.83 -2.02 0.72
C ILE A 111 -5.93 -1.73 -0.29
N PRO A 112 -6.03 -0.49 -0.81
CA PRO A 112 -6.99 -0.17 -1.85
C PRO A 112 -6.83 -1.07 -3.07
N PRO A 113 -7.94 -1.51 -3.68
CA PRO A 113 -7.87 -2.32 -4.89
C PRO A 113 -7.22 -1.54 -6.05
N PRO A 114 -6.65 -2.22 -7.05
CA PRO A 114 -6.16 -1.57 -8.26
C PRO A 114 -7.24 -0.68 -8.88
N LEU A 115 -6.87 0.54 -9.30
CA LEU A 115 -7.78 1.48 -9.92
C LEU A 115 -7.62 1.45 -11.44
N VAL A 116 -8.72 1.15 -12.14
CA VAL A 116 -8.79 1.19 -13.59
C VAL A 116 -9.56 2.43 -14.03
N GLN A 117 -8.88 3.36 -14.70
CA GLN A 117 -9.49 4.52 -15.34
C GLN A 117 -9.99 4.11 -16.72
N ILE A 118 -11.29 4.26 -16.98
CA ILE A 118 -11.91 3.94 -18.26
C ILE A 118 -12.37 5.24 -18.94
N CYS A 119 -11.78 5.55 -20.10
CA CYS A 119 -12.08 6.74 -20.87
C CYS A 119 -12.94 6.36 -22.07
N GLY A 120 -14.19 6.82 -22.10
CA GLY A 120 -15.15 6.58 -23.18
C GLY A 120 -16.51 6.09 -22.68
N ALA A 121 -17.48 6.11 -23.63
CA ALA A 121 -18.87 5.71 -23.40
C ALA A 121 -19.34 4.68 -24.45
N THR A 122 -18.51 3.68 -24.70
CA THR A 122 -18.80 2.60 -25.66
C THR A 122 -19.29 1.36 -24.95
N PRO A 123 -19.98 0.42 -25.65
CA PRO A 123 -20.37 -0.86 -25.07
C PRO A 123 -19.18 -1.68 -24.49
N ILE A 124 -17.97 -1.48 -25.02
CA ILE A 124 -16.74 -2.07 -24.47
C ILE A 124 -16.38 -1.41 -23.14
N ALA A 125 -16.49 -0.08 -23.03
CA ALA A 125 -16.25 0.66 -21.80
C ALA A 125 -17.22 0.23 -20.68
N ASP A 126 -18.50 0.01 -21.02
CA ASP A 126 -19.52 -0.46 -20.07
C ASP A 126 -19.20 -1.88 -19.59
N ALA A 127 -18.99 -2.82 -20.52
CA ALA A 127 -18.63 -4.18 -20.19
C ALA A 127 -17.32 -4.30 -19.40
N LEU A 128 -16.35 -3.40 -19.69
CA LEU A 128 -15.08 -3.36 -18.96
C LEU A 128 -15.28 -2.91 -17.52
N ALA A 129 -16.14 -1.91 -17.28
CA ALA A 129 -16.46 -1.46 -15.92
C ALA A 129 -17.08 -2.59 -15.11
N ASP A 130 -18.08 -3.28 -15.67
CA ASP A 130 -18.74 -4.42 -15.03
C ASP A 130 -17.75 -5.56 -14.70
N MET A 131 -16.83 -5.86 -15.63
CA MET A 131 -15.82 -6.90 -15.42
C MET A 131 -14.79 -6.48 -14.34
N CYS A 132 -14.37 -5.21 -14.31
CA CYS A 132 -13.49 -4.71 -13.28
C CYS A 132 -14.12 -4.82 -11.88
N ASP A 133 -15.39 -4.43 -11.74
CA ASP A 133 -16.12 -4.55 -10.48
C ASP A 133 -16.24 -6.02 -10.04
N LEU A 134 -16.51 -6.94 -10.98
CA LEU A 134 -16.62 -8.36 -10.69
C LEU A 134 -15.32 -8.96 -10.13
N VAL A 135 -14.15 -8.51 -10.63
CA VAL A 135 -12.84 -8.98 -10.15
C VAL A 135 -12.30 -8.17 -8.97
N GLY A 136 -13.08 -7.23 -8.44
CA GLY A 136 -12.73 -6.41 -7.26
C GLY A 136 -11.76 -5.26 -7.55
N PHE A 137 -11.67 -4.79 -8.80
CA PHE A 137 -10.95 -3.57 -9.13
C PHE A 137 -11.83 -2.34 -8.90
N ALA A 138 -11.24 -1.24 -8.46
CA ALA A 138 -11.93 0.04 -8.44
C ALA A 138 -11.99 0.62 -9.86
N VAL A 139 -13.11 1.25 -10.19
CA VAL A 139 -13.34 1.84 -11.52
C VAL A 139 -13.54 3.35 -11.38
N ARG A 140 -12.86 4.12 -12.22
CA ARG A 140 -13.12 5.54 -12.45
C ARG A 140 -13.46 5.73 -13.92
N ARG A 141 -14.62 6.31 -14.21
CA ARG A 141 -15.07 6.53 -15.59
C ARG A 141 -14.96 8.02 -15.96
N SER A 142 -14.51 8.28 -17.20
CA SER A 142 -14.56 9.57 -17.83
C SER A 142 -15.22 9.42 -19.20
N THR A 143 -16.32 10.14 -19.42
CA THR A 143 -17.04 10.19 -20.71
C THR A 143 -16.75 11.45 -21.50
N ALA A 144 -16.11 12.44 -20.87
CA ALA A 144 -15.72 13.71 -21.46
C ALA A 144 -14.25 13.69 -21.91
N GLY A 145 -13.80 14.72 -22.61
CA GLY A 145 -12.42 14.84 -23.08
C GLY A 145 -11.39 14.99 -21.96
N ALA A 146 -10.16 15.24 -22.35
CA ALA A 146 -8.98 15.33 -21.48
C ALA A 146 -9.13 16.30 -20.29
N ASP A 147 -9.82 17.42 -20.48
CA ASP A 147 -10.05 18.46 -19.46
C ASP A 147 -10.86 17.98 -18.24
N SER A 148 -11.53 16.84 -18.33
CA SER A 148 -12.36 16.28 -17.25
C SER A 148 -11.72 15.10 -16.55
N LEU A 149 -10.47 14.74 -16.87
CA LEU A 149 -9.74 13.70 -16.18
C LEU A 149 -9.34 14.18 -14.78
N GLU A 150 -9.90 13.56 -13.75
CA GLU A 150 -9.30 13.63 -12.42
C GLU A 150 -7.87 13.05 -12.47
N SER A 151 -6.97 13.58 -11.65
CA SER A 151 -5.54 13.23 -11.68
C SER A 151 -5.33 11.71 -11.83
N PRO A 152 -4.67 11.24 -12.90
CA PRO A 152 -4.45 9.81 -13.10
C PRO A 152 -3.32 9.24 -12.24
N ALA A 153 -2.69 10.03 -11.38
CA ALA A 153 -1.50 9.64 -10.62
C ALA A 153 -1.70 8.41 -9.70
N ASP A 154 -2.94 8.14 -9.24
CA ASP A 154 -3.29 6.98 -8.43
C ASP A 154 -3.85 5.80 -9.26
N THR A 155 -3.83 5.94 -10.59
CA THR A 155 -4.38 4.96 -11.53
C THR A 155 -3.37 3.83 -11.79
N THR A 156 -3.82 2.60 -11.61
CA THR A 156 -3.03 1.40 -11.93
C THR A 156 -2.99 1.15 -13.43
N ALA A 157 -4.14 1.28 -14.09
CA ALA A 157 -4.28 1.09 -15.53
C ALA A 157 -5.29 2.09 -16.10
N MET A 158 -4.98 2.67 -17.25
CA MET A 158 -5.92 3.47 -18.02
C MET A 158 -6.31 2.73 -19.28
N VAL A 159 -7.61 2.62 -19.56
CA VAL A 159 -8.12 2.01 -20.80
C VAL A 159 -8.96 3.03 -21.55
N ILE A 160 -8.51 3.36 -22.77
CA ILE A 160 -9.15 4.31 -23.66
C ILE A 160 -10.02 3.52 -24.63
N ALA A 161 -11.33 3.57 -24.40
CA ALA A 161 -12.36 2.88 -25.17
C ALA A 161 -13.34 3.92 -25.79
N SER A 162 -12.79 4.95 -26.40
CA SER A 162 -13.51 5.98 -27.12
C SER A 162 -13.66 5.61 -28.61
N HIS A 163 -14.58 6.24 -29.30
CA HIS A 163 -14.78 6.05 -30.75
C HIS A 163 -14.42 7.35 -31.48
N GLY A 164 -13.12 7.59 -31.72
CA GLY A 164 -12.66 8.80 -32.39
C GLY A 164 -12.59 10.04 -31.48
N GLY A 165 -12.31 9.83 -30.19
CA GLY A 165 -12.07 10.90 -29.23
C GLY A 165 -10.61 11.39 -29.21
N PRO A 166 -10.19 12.18 -28.20
CA PRO A 166 -8.83 12.72 -28.07
C PRO A 166 -7.84 11.66 -27.55
N GLU A 167 -7.74 10.53 -28.25
CA GLU A 167 -7.00 9.35 -27.77
C GLU A 167 -5.50 9.63 -27.60
N ALA A 168 -4.91 10.38 -28.54
CA ALA A 168 -3.50 10.77 -28.45
C ALA A 168 -3.25 11.65 -27.21
N GLU A 169 -4.12 12.62 -26.95
CA GLU A 169 -4.03 13.50 -25.78
C GLU A 169 -4.19 12.71 -24.47
N LEU A 170 -5.17 11.78 -24.40
CA LEU A 170 -5.37 10.91 -23.23
C LEU A 170 -4.16 10.01 -22.94
N ILE A 171 -3.53 9.47 -24.00
CA ILE A 171 -2.28 8.69 -23.87
C ILE A 171 -1.17 9.58 -23.30
N ARG A 172 -0.98 10.80 -23.81
CA ARG A 172 0.05 11.72 -23.31
C ARG A 172 -0.17 12.06 -21.84
N ILE A 173 -1.38 12.43 -21.44
CA ILE A 173 -1.74 12.72 -20.05
C ILE A 173 -1.43 11.51 -19.14
N ALA A 174 -1.75 10.29 -19.59
CA ALA A 174 -1.48 9.10 -18.82
C ALA A 174 0.03 8.82 -18.66
N LEU A 175 0.82 9.03 -19.72
CA LEU A 175 2.27 8.88 -19.69
C LEU A 175 2.91 9.92 -18.76
N ASP A 176 2.52 11.19 -18.88
CA ASP A 176 3.02 12.30 -18.05
C ASP A 176 2.69 12.08 -16.55
N ALA A 177 1.57 11.43 -16.26
CA ALA A 177 1.19 11.05 -14.90
C ALA A 177 1.85 9.75 -14.40
N GLY A 178 2.66 9.08 -15.22
CA GLY A 178 3.36 7.85 -14.85
C GLY A 178 2.47 6.61 -14.76
N VAL A 179 1.33 6.58 -15.47
CA VAL A 179 0.45 5.39 -15.51
C VAL A 179 1.20 4.24 -16.18
N GLY A 180 1.42 3.16 -15.45
CA GLY A 180 2.27 2.05 -15.90
C GLY A 180 1.63 1.14 -16.96
N TYR A 181 0.31 1.23 -17.19
CA TYR A 181 -0.41 0.47 -18.21
C TYR A 181 -1.46 1.34 -18.87
N ILE A 182 -1.32 1.56 -20.18
CA ILE A 182 -2.25 2.37 -20.99
C ILE A 182 -2.74 1.49 -22.14
N GLY A 183 -4.03 1.15 -22.13
CA GLY A 183 -4.66 0.33 -23.14
C GLY A 183 -5.49 1.16 -24.11
N LEU A 184 -5.28 1.03 -25.41
CA LEU A 184 -6.09 1.67 -26.43
C LEU A 184 -6.93 0.61 -27.17
N VAL A 185 -8.24 0.76 -27.11
CA VAL A 185 -9.19 -0.04 -27.88
C VAL A 185 -9.24 0.48 -29.33
N ALA A 186 -8.41 -0.09 -30.18
CA ALA A 186 -8.32 0.27 -31.59
C ALA A 186 -7.94 -0.94 -32.43
N SER A 187 -8.22 -0.87 -33.74
CA SER A 187 -7.62 -1.82 -34.70
C SER A 187 -6.10 -1.63 -34.77
N LYS A 188 -5.37 -2.66 -35.21
CA LYS A 188 -3.90 -2.58 -35.38
C LYS A 188 -3.47 -1.36 -36.21
N ILE A 189 -4.18 -1.09 -37.32
CA ILE A 189 -3.85 0.01 -38.26
C ILE A 189 -4.07 1.35 -37.56
N ARG A 190 -5.25 1.53 -36.95
CA ARG A 190 -5.60 2.80 -36.29
C ARG A 190 -4.72 3.06 -35.06
N GLY A 191 -4.48 2.01 -34.25
CA GLY A 191 -3.59 2.12 -33.09
C GLY A 191 -2.17 2.51 -33.47
N ALA A 192 -1.61 1.93 -34.52
CA ALA A 192 -0.29 2.31 -35.04
C ALA A 192 -0.27 3.78 -35.47
N SER A 193 -1.26 4.25 -36.25
CA SER A 193 -1.34 5.65 -36.69
C SER A 193 -1.36 6.63 -35.51
N ILE A 194 -2.14 6.36 -34.45
CA ILE A 194 -2.20 7.20 -33.25
C ILE A 194 -0.85 7.23 -32.51
N LEU A 195 -0.17 6.09 -32.42
CA LEU A 195 1.13 6.04 -31.74
C LEU A 195 2.23 6.72 -32.55
N ASP A 196 2.15 6.69 -33.87
CA ASP A 196 3.12 7.34 -34.74
C ASP A 196 2.99 8.90 -34.66
N GLU A 197 1.79 9.42 -34.44
CA GLU A 197 1.54 10.85 -34.21
C GLU A 197 2.13 11.36 -32.86
N LEU A 198 2.32 10.48 -31.89
CA LEU A 198 2.75 10.84 -30.52
C LEU A 198 4.27 10.94 -30.36
N GLU A 199 5.05 10.46 -31.34
CA GLU A 199 6.53 10.47 -31.32
C GLU A 199 7.08 9.88 -29.98
N LEU A 200 6.53 8.73 -29.54
CA LEU A 200 6.86 8.11 -28.25
C LEU A 200 8.29 7.56 -28.25
N THR A 201 8.99 7.75 -27.13
CA THR A 201 10.22 7.02 -26.85
C THR A 201 9.93 5.51 -26.66
N ASP A 202 10.96 4.66 -26.79
CA ASP A 202 10.82 3.21 -26.55
C ASP A 202 10.30 2.90 -25.15
N ALA A 203 10.71 3.67 -24.15
CA ALA A 203 10.26 3.52 -22.77
C ALA A 203 8.75 3.86 -22.63
N GLU A 204 8.29 4.97 -23.18
CA GLU A 204 6.88 5.35 -23.19
C GLU A 204 6.03 4.33 -23.95
N ARG A 205 6.52 3.90 -25.13
CA ARG A 205 5.83 2.91 -25.96
C ARG A 205 5.63 1.59 -25.23
N ALA A 206 6.54 1.19 -24.34
CA ALA A 206 6.42 -0.01 -23.54
C ALA A 206 5.20 0.01 -22.58
N HIS A 207 4.70 1.19 -22.21
CA HIS A 207 3.51 1.35 -21.37
C HIS A 207 2.18 1.32 -22.13
N VAL A 208 2.21 1.48 -23.48
CA VAL A 208 1.00 1.54 -24.31
C VAL A 208 0.74 0.22 -25.01
N ARG A 209 -0.47 -0.31 -24.84
CA ARG A 209 -0.96 -1.54 -25.46
C ARG A 209 -2.02 -1.21 -26.50
N THR A 210 -1.75 -1.57 -27.77
CA THR A 210 -2.72 -1.44 -28.85
C THR A 210 -2.47 -2.50 -29.94
N PRO A 211 -3.47 -3.26 -30.36
CA PRO A 211 -4.77 -3.44 -29.69
C PRO A 211 -4.63 -3.93 -28.27
N VAL A 212 -5.44 -3.37 -27.37
CA VAL A 212 -5.45 -3.78 -25.96
C VAL A 212 -6.20 -5.12 -25.79
N GLY A 213 -5.73 -5.94 -24.84
CA GLY A 213 -6.31 -7.21 -24.47
C GLY A 213 -5.53 -8.42 -25.01
N LEU A 214 -5.57 -9.52 -24.26
CA LEU A 214 -4.96 -10.78 -24.69
C LEU A 214 -5.62 -11.32 -25.97
N PRO A 215 -4.88 -11.95 -26.88
CA PRO A 215 -5.38 -12.46 -28.17
C PRO A 215 -6.18 -13.77 -27.98
N ILE A 216 -7.38 -13.69 -27.38
CA ILE A 216 -8.25 -14.85 -27.11
C ILE A 216 -9.28 -15.08 -28.20
N GLY A 217 -9.26 -14.30 -29.29
CA GLY A 217 -10.25 -14.38 -30.36
C GLY A 217 -11.60 -13.68 -30.05
N ALA A 218 -11.58 -12.72 -29.10
CA ALA A 218 -12.75 -11.95 -28.68
C ALA A 218 -13.44 -11.23 -29.84
N LYS A 219 -14.79 -11.27 -29.88
CA LYS A 219 -15.63 -10.67 -30.91
C LYS A 219 -16.70 -9.74 -30.33
N THR A 220 -17.23 -10.04 -29.15
CA THR A 220 -18.25 -9.24 -28.49
C THR A 220 -17.62 -8.23 -27.53
N SER A 221 -18.35 -7.18 -27.15
CA SER A 221 -17.88 -6.20 -26.17
C SER A 221 -17.49 -6.85 -24.84
N ALA A 222 -18.26 -7.83 -24.38
CA ALA A 222 -17.97 -8.56 -23.15
C ALA A 222 -16.70 -9.42 -23.27
N GLU A 223 -16.49 -10.13 -24.38
CA GLU A 223 -15.27 -10.92 -24.61
C GLU A 223 -14.03 -10.03 -24.69
N ILE A 224 -14.15 -8.85 -25.35
CA ILE A 224 -13.09 -7.85 -25.41
C ILE A 224 -12.77 -7.35 -23.98
N ALA A 225 -13.79 -7.03 -23.19
CA ALA A 225 -13.60 -6.60 -21.80
C ALA A 225 -12.88 -7.68 -20.96
N VAL A 226 -13.26 -8.96 -21.08
CA VAL A 226 -12.57 -10.08 -20.44
C VAL A 226 -11.09 -10.14 -20.86
N SER A 227 -10.80 -9.99 -22.16
CA SER A 227 -9.41 -10.02 -22.66
C SER A 227 -8.56 -8.89 -22.09
N ILE A 228 -9.14 -7.69 -21.96
CA ILE A 228 -8.47 -6.51 -21.37
C ILE A 228 -8.21 -6.71 -19.87
N VAL A 229 -9.21 -7.14 -19.11
CA VAL A 229 -9.04 -7.40 -17.67
C VAL A 229 -8.01 -8.49 -17.43
N ALA A 230 -8.01 -9.56 -18.24
CA ALA A 230 -6.99 -10.62 -18.15
C ALA A 230 -5.58 -10.09 -18.42
N GLU A 231 -5.39 -9.19 -19.38
CA GLU A 231 -4.09 -8.56 -19.65
C GLU A 231 -3.64 -7.65 -18.50
N VAL A 232 -4.54 -6.85 -17.92
CA VAL A 232 -4.27 -6.01 -16.75
C VAL A 232 -3.86 -6.87 -15.54
N ILE A 233 -4.61 -7.96 -15.26
CA ILE A 233 -4.25 -8.92 -14.20
C ILE A 233 -2.86 -9.52 -14.46
N GLN A 234 -2.58 -9.91 -15.69
CA GLN A 234 -1.27 -10.45 -16.06
C GLN A 234 -0.16 -9.42 -15.82
N ALA A 235 -0.36 -8.16 -16.21
CA ALA A 235 0.59 -7.07 -15.99
C ALA A 235 0.86 -6.85 -14.50
N ILE A 236 -0.17 -6.85 -13.65
CA ILE A 236 -0.02 -6.71 -12.20
C ILE A 236 0.70 -7.92 -11.58
N ARG A 237 0.34 -9.14 -11.96
CA ARG A 237 0.80 -10.38 -11.29
C ARG A 237 2.15 -10.87 -11.78
N LYS A 238 2.45 -10.72 -13.06
CA LYS A 238 3.65 -11.26 -13.72
C LYS A 238 4.53 -10.18 -14.34
N GLY A 239 3.94 -9.07 -14.77
CA GLY A 239 4.63 -7.99 -15.48
C GLY A 239 5.25 -6.93 -14.57
N GLY A 240 5.08 -7.03 -13.24
CA GLY A 240 5.63 -6.05 -12.30
C GLY A 240 4.96 -4.68 -12.34
N LEU A 241 3.74 -4.58 -12.91
CA LEU A 241 2.98 -3.35 -12.91
C LEU A 241 2.73 -2.88 -11.47
N ALA A 242 3.23 -1.70 -11.14
CA ALA A 242 3.04 -1.11 -9.83
C ALA A 242 1.56 -0.73 -9.62
N VAL A 243 1.03 -1.03 -8.43
CA VAL A 243 -0.26 -0.54 -7.98
C VAL A 243 0.03 0.68 -7.09
N PRO A 244 -0.30 1.93 -7.50
CA PRO A 244 0.13 3.15 -6.82
C PRO A 244 -0.20 3.21 -5.33
N ALA A 245 -1.32 2.61 -4.91
CA ALA A 245 -1.71 2.54 -3.51
C ALA A 245 -0.93 1.49 -2.69
N ARG A 246 -0.06 0.68 -3.34
CA ARG A 246 0.72 -0.32 -2.63
C ARG A 246 2.01 0.31 -2.10
N PRO A 247 2.33 0.15 -0.80
CA PRO A 247 3.51 0.78 -0.25
C PRO A 247 4.79 0.27 -0.93
N ALA A 248 5.60 1.19 -1.44
CA ALA A 248 6.99 0.95 -1.79
C ALA A 248 7.80 1.22 -0.51
N GLY A 249 7.89 0.24 0.39
CA GLY A 249 8.47 0.50 1.69
C GLY A 249 9.94 0.13 1.77
N VAL A 250 10.82 1.11 1.92
CA VAL A 250 12.09 0.91 2.64
C VAL A 250 11.81 1.23 4.11
N VAL A 251 11.72 0.21 4.94
CA VAL A 251 11.67 0.38 6.39
C VAL A 251 13.06 0.81 6.84
N PHE A 252 13.20 2.03 7.32
CA PHE A 252 14.48 2.46 7.91
C PHE A 252 14.60 1.89 9.32
N GLU A 253 15.64 1.08 9.54
CA GLU A 253 15.97 0.51 10.85
C GLU A 253 17.25 1.13 11.40
N ALA A 254 17.24 1.41 12.70
CA ALA A 254 18.40 1.86 13.47
C ALA A 254 18.63 0.94 14.67
N ILE A 255 19.81 0.99 15.26
CA ILE A 255 20.09 0.28 16.50
C ILE A 255 20.10 1.30 17.65
N ASP A 256 19.31 1.03 18.69
CA ASP A 256 19.34 1.84 19.92
C ASP A 256 20.69 1.70 20.60
N PRO A 257 21.45 2.80 20.75
CA PRO A 257 22.82 2.74 21.30
C PRO A 257 22.88 2.42 22.81
N VAL A 258 21.75 2.45 23.50
CA VAL A 258 21.68 2.15 24.95
C VAL A 258 21.40 0.70 25.23
N CYS A 259 20.42 0.10 24.53
CA CYS A 259 19.98 -1.26 24.79
C CYS A 259 20.26 -2.26 23.66
N GLY A 260 20.79 -1.80 22.50
CA GLY A 260 21.12 -2.64 21.35
C GLY A 260 19.92 -3.16 20.56
N MET A 261 18.71 -2.69 20.86
CA MET A 261 17.49 -3.13 20.19
C MET A 261 17.38 -2.51 18.78
N SER A 262 16.94 -3.29 17.78
CA SER A 262 16.58 -2.77 16.47
C SER A 262 15.33 -1.90 16.58
N VAL A 263 15.37 -0.69 16.05
CA VAL A 263 14.30 0.31 16.09
C VAL A 263 13.83 0.59 14.68
N THR A 264 12.56 0.36 14.42
CA THR A 264 11.92 0.79 13.17
C THR A 264 11.56 2.26 13.28
N VAL A 265 12.21 3.08 12.45
CA VAL A 265 12.06 4.54 12.51
C VAL A 265 10.74 4.97 11.89
N GLY A 266 9.98 5.76 12.63
CA GLY A 266 8.77 6.45 12.21
C GLY A 266 8.77 7.90 12.70
N PRO A 267 7.78 8.72 12.33
CA PRO A 267 7.74 10.15 12.65
C PRO A 267 7.80 10.47 14.15
N ASP A 268 7.26 9.59 14.98
CA ASP A 268 7.19 9.71 16.44
C ASP A 268 8.28 8.92 17.19
N THR A 269 9.22 8.31 16.46
CA THR A 269 10.32 7.54 17.07
C THR A 269 11.23 8.48 17.84
N PRO A 270 11.50 8.22 19.16
CA PRO A 270 12.39 9.03 19.94
C PRO A 270 13.80 9.10 19.32
N HIS A 271 14.31 10.29 19.08
CA HIS A 271 15.65 10.51 18.55
C HIS A 271 16.37 11.66 19.26
N LEU A 272 17.68 11.73 19.07
CA LEU A 272 18.55 12.82 19.51
C LEU A 272 19.69 12.98 18.50
N THR A 273 19.91 14.22 18.06
CA THR A 273 21.05 14.57 17.19
C THR A 273 22.21 15.03 18.05
N VAL A 274 23.37 14.40 17.92
CA VAL A 274 24.62 14.78 18.60
C VAL A 274 25.72 14.81 17.54
N ASP A 275 26.43 15.94 17.43
CA ASP A 275 27.53 16.16 16.46
C ASP A 275 27.10 15.81 15.01
N ASP A 276 25.91 16.29 14.58
CA ASP A 276 25.29 16.04 13.27
C ASP A 276 24.98 14.56 12.97
N VAL A 277 24.97 13.69 14.00
CA VAL A 277 24.58 12.29 13.90
C VAL A 277 23.26 12.06 14.62
N ASP A 278 22.29 11.45 13.93
CA ASP A 278 21.00 11.08 14.51
C ASP A 278 21.06 9.70 15.18
N TYR A 279 20.71 9.67 16.46
CA TYR A 279 20.56 8.46 17.27
C TYR A 279 19.09 8.20 17.53
N TRP A 280 18.66 6.98 17.25
CA TRP A 280 17.27 6.56 17.39
C TRP A 280 17.13 5.60 18.56
N PHE A 281 16.03 5.70 19.32
CA PHE A 281 15.84 4.98 20.56
C PHE A 281 14.51 4.19 20.54
N CYS A 282 14.51 3.01 21.16
CA CYS A 282 13.32 2.19 21.33
C CYS A 282 12.25 2.84 22.22
N GLY A 283 12.64 3.84 23.01
CA GLY A 283 11.75 4.56 23.90
C GLY A 283 12.41 5.78 24.54
N SER A 284 11.58 6.63 25.17
CA SER A 284 12.02 7.86 25.83
C SER A 284 12.98 7.62 26.99
N GLY A 285 12.96 6.42 27.61
CA GLY A 285 13.89 6.02 28.66
C GLY A 285 15.34 5.93 28.15
N CYS A 286 15.56 5.18 27.06
CA CYS A 286 16.88 5.07 26.43
C CYS A 286 17.40 6.41 25.94
N ARG A 287 16.54 7.24 25.31
CA ARG A 287 16.91 8.60 24.91
C ARG A 287 17.40 9.44 26.08
N LYS A 288 16.70 9.41 27.24
CA LYS A 288 17.10 10.15 28.44
C LYS A 288 18.43 9.66 29.00
N SER A 289 18.63 8.34 29.05
CA SER A 289 19.89 7.74 29.52
C SER A 289 21.07 8.14 28.64
N PHE A 290 20.88 8.09 27.31
CA PHE A 290 21.92 8.54 26.36
C PHE A 290 22.27 10.02 26.52
N ALA A 291 21.23 10.88 26.58
CA ALA A 291 21.45 12.33 26.78
C ALA A 291 22.21 12.65 28.08
N ALA A 292 21.94 11.93 29.18
CA ALA A 292 22.66 12.09 30.44
C ALA A 292 24.14 11.70 30.33
N THR A 293 24.47 10.68 29.55
CA THR A 293 25.86 10.25 29.31
C THR A 293 26.63 11.27 28.47
N GLN A 294 25.99 11.89 27.47
CA GLN A 294 26.61 12.92 26.62
C GLN A 294 26.83 14.25 27.37
N ALA A 295 25.95 14.59 28.33
CA ALA A 295 26.07 15.81 29.10
C ALA A 295 27.17 15.73 30.21
N GLY A 296 27.68 14.53 30.52
CA GLY A 296 28.73 14.27 31.49
C GLY A 296 30.13 14.06 30.89
N SER A 297 30.24 14.15 29.57
CA SER A 297 31.51 14.11 28.82
C SER A 297 31.88 15.48 28.35
#